data_94adf1535212339ba9077d7d79b2e7d0
#
_entry.id   94adf1535212339ba9077d7d79b2e7d0
#
_cell.length_a   1.000
_cell.length_b   1.000
_cell.length_c   1.000
_cell.angle_alpha   90.00
_cell.angle_beta   90.00
_cell.angle_gamma   90.00
#
_symmetry.space_group_name_H-M   'P 1'
#
loop_
_entity.id
_entity.type
_entity.pdbx_description
1 polymer ?
#
loop_
_entity_poly.entity_id
_entity_poly.type
_entity_poly.pdbx_seq_one_letter_code
_entity_poly.pdbx_strand_id
1 'polypeptide(L)'
;MVERRGFRQVGMDELSRIFAALADPTRRDMVTRLSAGDSTVNELADPYPISLQAVYKHLKVLENAGVVTRPPGPQPRSVRLEAETVS
;
A
#
# COMPACT_ATOMS: atom_id res chain seq x y z
N MET A 1 4.36 30.94 -9.25
CA MET A 1 3.10 30.76 -8.52
C MET A 1 2.20 29.76 -9.16
N VAL A 2 1.96 29.96 -10.43
CA VAL A 2 1.00 29.13 -11.14
C VAL A 2 1.50 27.69 -11.22
N GLU A 3 2.74 27.51 -11.58
CA GLU A 3 3.27 26.15 -11.67
C GLU A 3 3.28 25.47 -10.33
N ARG A 4 3.53 26.21 -9.29
CA ARG A 4 3.52 25.63 -7.97
C ARG A 4 2.14 25.14 -7.60
N ARG A 5 1.12 25.88 -7.97
CA ARG A 5 -0.24 25.48 -7.68
C ARG A 5 -0.58 24.19 -8.36
N GLY A 6 -0.27 24.08 -9.64
CA GLY A 6 -0.56 22.86 -10.36
C GLY A 6 0.18 21.67 -9.78
N PHE A 7 1.44 21.89 -9.48
CA PHE A 7 2.24 20.83 -8.89
C PHE A 7 1.67 20.38 -7.56
N ARG A 8 1.28 21.34 -6.72
CA ARG A 8 0.75 20.98 -5.41
C ARG A 8 -0.58 20.23 -5.50
N GLN A 9 -1.42 20.57 -6.47
CA GLN A 9 -2.68 19.85 -6.62
C GLN A 9 -2.45 18.37 -6.87
N VAL A 10 -1.55 18.05 -7.79
CA VAL A 10 -1.25 16.66 -8.09
C VAL A 10 -0.64 15.99 -6.87
N GLY A 11 0.35 16.64 -6.27
CA GLY A 11 1.02 16.07 -5.13
C GLY A 11 0.09 15.88 -3.96
N MET A 12 -0.82 16.82 -3.74
CA MET A 12 -1.72 16.72 -2.60
C MET A 12 -2.73 15.61 -2.78
N ASP A 13 -3.20 15.38 -3.99
CA ASP A 13 -4.11 14.26 -4.22
C ASP A 13 -3.44 12.94 -3.90
N GLU A 14 -2.23 12.76 -4.38
CA GLU A 14 -1.50 11.54 -4.09
C GLU A 14 -1.18 11.41 -2.62
N LEU A 15 -0.73 12.50 -2.01
CA LEU A 15 -0.40 12.48 -0.59
C LEU A 15 -1.63 12.20 0.26
N SER A 16 -2.77 12.76 -0.12
CA SER A 16 -4.00 12.49 0.61
C SER A 16 -4.35 11.02 0.59
N ARG A 17 -4.20 10.37 -0.54
CA ARG A 17 -4.47 8.94 -0.63
C ARG A 17 -3.50 8.14 0.22
N ILE A 18 -2.23 8.51 0.18
CA ILE A 18 -1.22 7.82 0.97
C ILE A 18 -1.49 8.00 2.45
N PHE A 19 -1.77 9.22 2.88
CA PHE A 19 -2.07 9.46 4.29
C PHE A 19 -3.32 8.70 4.73
N ALA A 20 -4.35 8.70 3.89
CA ALA A 20 -5.56 7.96 4.22
C ALA A 20 -5.28 6.48 4.33
N ALA A 21 -4.48 5.94 3.42
CA ALA A 21 -4.14 4.52 3.45
C ALA A 21 -3.35 4.19 4.71
N LEU A 22 -2.48 5.08 5.14
CA LEU A 22 -1.62 4.86 6.31
C LEU A 22 -2.25 5.32 7.62
N ALA A 23 -3.47 5.82 7.57
CA ALA A 23 -4.16 6.20 8.81
C ALA A 23 -4.58 4.99 9.63
N ASP A 24 -4.75 3.85 9.00
CA ASP A 24 -5.15 2.64 9.69
C ASP A 24 -3.92 1.92 10.26
N PRO A 25 -3.95 1.58 11.57
CA PRO A 25 -2.78 0.93 12.17
C PRO A 25 -2.42 -0.40 11.53
N THR A 26 -3.40 -1.18 11.11
CA THR A 26 -3.11 -2.46 10.46
C THR A 26 -2.38 -2.25 9.15
N ARG A 27 -2.82 -1.28 8.38
CA ARG A 27 -2.14 -1.00 7.12
C ARG A 27 -0.74 -0.47 7.33
N ARG A 28 -0.53 0.37 8.34
CA ARG A 28 0.83 0.83 8.66
C ARG A 28 1.73 -0.34 9.04
N ASP A 29 1.19 -1.28 9.79
CA ASP A 29 1.98 -2.45 10.18
C ASP A 29 2.32 -3.30 8.97
N MET A 30 1.38 -3.46 8.05
CA MET A 30 1.65 -4.19 6.80
C MET A 30 2.78 -3.56 6.02
N VAL A 31 2.77 -2.24 5.91
CA VAL A 31 3.82 -1.52 5.19
C VAL A 31 5.16 -1.72 5.88
N THR A 32 5.19 -1.65 7.20
CA THR A 32 6.42 -1.88 7.95
C THR A 32 6.97 -3.27 7.68
N ARG A 33 6.11 -4.26 7.67
CA ARG A 33 6.55 -5.63 7.40
C ARG A 33 7.05 -5.80 5.97
N LEU A 34 6.38 -5.15 5.03
CA LEU A 34 6.78 -5.24 3.63
C LEU A 34 8.08 -4.48 3.36
N SER A 35 8.44 -3.54 4.22
CA SER A 35 9.71 -2.86 4.08
C SER A 35 10.88 -3.79 4.37
N ALA A 36 10.64 -4.89 5.06
CA ALA A 36 11.67 -5.90 5.31
C ALA A 36 11.79 -6.89 4.15
N GLY A 37 10.81 -6.97 3.28
CA GLY A 37 10.84 -7.87 2.15
C GLY A 37 9.44 -8.18 1.66
N ASP A 38 9.37 -8.74 0.48
CA ASP A 38 8.09 -9.12 -0.11
C ASP A 38 7.46 -10.25 0.70
N SER A 39 6.15 -10.33 0.66
CA SER A 39 5.40 -11.41 1.32
C SER A 39 4.28 -11.86 0.42
N THR A 40 3.88 -13.11 0.53
CA THR A 40 2.62 -13.54 -0.06
C THR A 40 1.48 -12.97 0.78
N VAL A 41 0.29 -12.96 0.19
CA VAL A 41 -0.88 -12.48 0.93
C VAL A 41 -1.11 -13.31 2.19
N ASN A 42 -0.95 -14.62 2.09
CA ASN A 42 -1.15 -15.48 3.25
C ASN A 42 -0.13 -15.22 4.34
N GLU A 43 1.13 -15.03 3.95
CA GLU A 43 2.17 -14.69 4.93
C GLU A 43 1.88 -13.36 5.60
N LEU A 44 1.42 -12.40 4.81
CA LEU A 44 1.12 -11.08 5.35
C LEU A 44 -0.06 -11.13 6.30
N ALA A 45 -1.05 -11.97 5.99
CA ALA A 45 -2.27 -12.08 6.79
C ALA A 45 -2.06 -12.80 8.11
N ASP A 46 -1.07 -13.68 8.16
CA ASP A 46 -0.94 -14.65 9.24
C ASP A 46 -0.99 -14.04 10.64
N PRO A 47 -0.26 -12.96 10.95
CA PRO A 47 -0.27 -12.43 12.31
C PRO A 47 -1.50 -11.63 12.70
N TYR A 48 -2.42 -11.38 11.79
CA TYR A 48 -3.55 -10.51 12.10
C TYR A 48 -4.79 -11.33 12.43
N PRO A 49 -5.50 -11.00 13.51
CA PRO A 49 -6.74 -11.72 13.88
C PRO A 49 -7.93 -11.19 13.10
N ILE A 50 -7.82 -11.15 11.79
CA ILE A 50 -8.88 -10.67 10.90
C ILE A 50 -9.02 -11.64 9.75
N SER A 51 -10.14 -11.56 9.05
CA SER A 51 -10.40 -12.47 7.95
C SER A 51 -9.48 -12.15 6.78
N LEU A 52 -9.28 -13.15 5.93
CA LEU A 52 -8.50 -12.95 4.72
C LEU A 52 -9.15 -11.89 3.83
N GLN A 53 -10.48 -11.85 3.81
CA GLN A 53 -11.19 -10.82 3.06
C GLN A 53 -10.84 -9.43 3.55
N ALA A 54 -10.73 -9.26 4.87
CA ALA A 54 -10.34 -7.96 5.42
C ALA A 54 -8.92 -7.60 5.02
N VAL A 55 -8.03 -8.60 4.99
CA VAL A 55 -6.67 -8.35 4.52
C VAL A 55 -6.67 -7.86 3.07
N TYR A 56 -7.46 -8.51 2.22
CA TYR A 56 -7.56 -8.08 0.83
C TYR A 56 -8.10 -6.66 0.70
N LYS A 57 -9.04 -6.28 1.55
CA LYS A 57 -9.54 -4.91 1.54
C LYS A 57 -8.46 -3.91 1.90
N HIS A 58 -7.66 -4.22 2.92
CA HIS A 58 -6.54 -3.36 3.28
C HIS A 58 -5.54 -3.25 2.14
N LEU A 59 -5.23 -4.36 1.49
CA LEU A 59 -4.30 -4.35 0.38
C LEU A 59 -4.84 -3.52 -0.78
N LYS A 60 -6.13 -3.60 -1.03
CA LYS A 60 -6.73 -2.82 -2.11
C LYS A 60 -6.57 -1.33 -1.86
N VAL A 61 -6.77 -0.89 -0.63
CA VAL A 61 -6.57 0.51 -0.27
C VAL A 61 -5.13 0.93 -0.50
N LEU A 62 -4.18 0.09 -0.08
CA LEU A 62 -2.76 0.38 -0.26
C LEU A 62 -2.37 0.38 -1.73
N GLU A 63 -2.94 -0.54 -2.52
CA GLU A 63 -2.70 -0.56 -3.96
C GLU A 63 -3.22 0.70 -4.63
N ASN A 64 -4.43 1.09 -4.29
CA ASN A 64 -5.04 2.28 -4.89
C ASN A 64 -4.28 3.54 -4.54
N ALA A 65 -3.62 3.55 -3.41
CA ALA A 65 -2.79 4.69 -3.00
C ALA A 65 -1.39 4.62 -3.60
N GLY A 66 -1.05 3.55 -4.30
CA GLY A 66 0.26 3.40 -4.91
C GLY A 66 1.35 3.01 -3.94
N VAL A 67 0.98 2.51 -2.76
CA VAL A 67 1.96 2.15 -1.72
C VAL A 67 2.48 0.75 -1.93
N VAL A 68 1.63 -0.17 -2.36
CA VAL A 68 2.03 -1.55 -2.61
C VAL A 68 1.60 -1.98 -4.00
N THR A 69 2.20 -3.05 -4.48
CA THR A 69 1.83 -3.64 -5.75
C THR A 69 1.77 -5.15 -5.58
N ARG A 70 0.89 -5.78 -6.34
CA ARG A 70 0.79 -7.23 -6.43
C ARG A 70 0.92 -7.61 -7.89
N PRO A 71 2.15 -7.84 -8.36
CA PRO A 71 2.34 -8.14 -9.78
C PRO A 71 1.56 -9.39 -10.17
N PRO A 72 0.98 -9.42 -11.37
CA PRO A 72 0.29 -10.60 -11.83
C PRO A 72 1.24 -11.77 -12.01
N GLY A 73 0.72 -12.97 -11.90
CA GLY A 73 1.54 -14.16 -12.07
C GLY A 73 0.89 -15.34 -11.42
N PRO A 74 1.56 -16.49 -11.47
CA PRO A 74 1.03 -17.69 -10.83
C PRO A 74 1.00 -17.54 -9.31
N GLN A 75 0.14 -18.31 -8.71
CA GLN A 75 0.03 -18.33 -7.25
C GLN A 75 1.21 -19.07 -6.65
N PRO A 76 1.64 -18.71 -5.43
CA PRO A 76 1.15 -17.58 -4.64
C PRO A 76 1.77 -16.28 -5.13
N ARG A 77 0.98 -15.22 -5.12
CA ARG A 77 1.48 -13.93 -5.58
C ARG A 77 2.11 -13.16 -4.43
N SER A 78 3.15 -12.41 -4.76
CA SER A 78 3.83 -11.57 -3.78
C SER A 78 3.21 -10.20 -3.68
N VAL A 79 3.25 -9.65 -2.49
CA VAL A 79 2.93 -8.25 -2.24
C VAL A 79 4.24 -7.55 -1.95
N ARG A 80 4.46 -6.41 -2.54
CA ARG A 80 5.69 -5.65 -2.33
C ARG A 80 5.40 -4.17 -2.27
N LEU A 81 6.30 -3.44 -1.62
CA LEU A 81 6.21 -2.00 -1.63
C LEU A 81 6.54 -1.46 -3.01
N GLU A 82 5.85 -0.38 -3.37
CA GLU A 82 6.10 0.28 -4.63
C GLU A 82 7.22 1.28 -4.44
N ALA A 83 8.41 0.91 -4.92
CA ALA A 83 9.60 1.72 -4.69
C ALA A 83 9.54 3.05 -5.40
N GLU A 84 8.87 3.11 -6.54
CA GLU A 84 8.84 4.34 -7.31
C GLU A 84 8.00 5.41 -6.66
N THR A 85 7.13 5.02 -5.74
CA THR A 85 6.30 5.99 -5.04
C THR A 85 7.14 6.97 -4.26
N VAL A 86 8.31 6.56 -3.80
CA VAL A 86 9.15 7.39 -2.98
C VAL A 86 10.22 8.14 -3.77
N SER A 87 10.33 7.87 -5.03
CA SER A 87 11.28 8.61 -5.86
C SER A 87 10.76 9.98 -6.32
#